data_12040370e6e7ec7dd48ba8b8bf1153b1
#
_entry.id   12040370e6e7ec7dd48ba8b8bf1153b1
#
_cell.length_a   1.000
_cell.length_b   1.000
_cell.length_c   1.000
_cell.angle_alpha   90.00
_cell.angle_beta   90.00
_cell.angle_gamma   90.00
#
_symmetry.space_group_name_H-M   'P 1'
#
loop_
_entity.id
_entity.type
_entity.pdbx_description
1 polymer ?
#
loop_
_entity_poly.entity_id
_entity_poly.type
_entity_poly.pdbx_seq_one_letter_code
_entity_poly.pdbx_strand_id
1 'polypeptide(L)'
;MKSDKLLGNRGLSIKKNSTDINLKGFSGYELKHSKEIDDEITRIGPGTKAGEYFRRYWHPIFISSELGDLPVAIKILGEELVLFRDQSLQLGLVHKHCPHRQASLEFGICQKTGISCCYHGWHFDVDGSILEVPGQPEHTQDFIKQKVRLGAYPTHEFKGLIFAYLGPIEKKPEFPNYDSLDFDGMEMVPYKAPFDCNWLQVLDAIV
;
A
#
# COMPACT_ATOMS: atom_id res chain seq x y z
N MET A 1 55.72 61.68 37.93
CA MET A 1 54.88 61.45 39.10
C MET A 1 53.42 61.12 38.65
N LYS A 2 53.05 59.90 38.89
CA LYS A 2 51.68 59.38 39.23
C LYS A 2 50.53 60.05 38.48
N SER A 3 49.83 59.39 37.59
CA SER A 3 48.77 58.44 38.00
C SER A 3 48.21 57.70 36.79
N ASP A 4 48.68 56.50 36.64
CA ASP A 4 47.89 55.44 36.04
C ASP A 4 46.99 54.88 37.09
N LYS A 5 45.67 54.91 36.87
CA LYS A 5 44.67 53.96 37.35
C LYS A 5 43.30 54.53 37.09
N LEU A 6 42.65 53.89 36.12
CA LEU A 6 41.22 53.56 36.22
C LEU A 6 40.65 53.35 34.79
N LEU A 7 41.02 52.28 34.19
CA LEU A 7 40.10 51.61 33.26
C LEU A 7 39.95 50.18 33.80
N GLY A 8 38.98 50.03 34.65
CA GLY A 8 38.55 48.76 35.12
C GLY A 8 38.04 47.92 33.99
N ASN A 9 38.85 46.93 33.65
CA ASN A 9 38.51 45.86 32.78
C ASN A 9 37.34 45.08 33.42
N ARG A 10 36.09 45.54 33.22
CA ARG A 10 34.94 44.67 33.44
C ARG A 10 34.88 43.72 32.28
N GLY A 11 35.76 42.73 32.35
CA GLY A 11 35.61 41.52 31.61
C GLY A 11 34.19 40.98 31.86
N LEU A 12 33.36 41.04 30.87
CA LEU A 12 32.16 40.19 30.87
C LEU A 12 32.68 38.76 31.01
N SER A 13 32.57 38.24 32.23
CA SER A 13 32.71 36.84 32.49
C SER A 13 31.52 36.19 31.76
N ILE A 14 31.70 35.87 30.50
CA ILE A 14 30.80 34.95 29.80
C ILE A 14 30.95 33.65 30.61
N LYS A 15 29.93 33.34 31.37
CA LYS A 15 29.84 32.08 32.08
C LYS A 15 29.92 30.96 31.06
N LYS A 16 31.11 30.41 30.82
CA LYS A 16 31.39 29.26 29.97
C LYS A 16 30.61 27.99 30.41
N ASN A 17 29.88 28.06 31.51
CA ASN A 17 29.34 26.86 32.16
C ASN A 17 27.92 26.47 31.75
N SER A 18 27.20 27.31 30.95
CA SER A 18 25.84 26.94 30.58
C SER A 18 25.74 26.22 29.22
N THR A 19 26.74 26.47 28.34
CA THR A 19 26.78 25.85 27.01
C THR A 19 27.36 24.44 27.03
N ASP A 20 28.34 24.18 27.90
CA ASP A 20 28.99 22.85 27.97
C ASP A 20 28.08 21.80 28.65
N ILE A 21 27.20 22.19 29.56
CA ILE A 21 26.28 21.26 30.24
C ILE A 21 25.18 20.80 29.29
N ASN A 22 24.66 21.70 28.46
CA ASN A 22 23.62 21.37 27.51
C ASN A 22 24.12 20.51 26.33
N LEU A 23 25.37 20.68 25.92
CA LEU A 23 25.94 19.90 24.81
C LEU A 23 26.24 18.44 25.21
N LYS A 24 26.54 18.16 26.47
CA LYS A 24 26.83 16.79 26.93
C LYS A 24 25.59 15.89 26.97
N GLY A 25 24.42 16.47 27.19
CA GLY A 25 23.17 15.72 27.23
C GLY A 25 22.52 15.45 25.86
N PHE A 26 22.89 16.25 24.85
CA PHE A 26 22.23 16.24 23.54
C PHE A 26 23.20 16.16 22.35
N SER A 27 24.36 15.51 22.56
CA SER A 27 25.28 15.27 21.47
C SER A 27 24.70 14.30 20.45
N GLY A 28 24.54 14.74 19.21
CA GLY A 28 24.11 13.88 18.09
C GLY A 28 25.19 12.92 17.61
N TYR A 29 26.47 13.17 17.98
CA TYR A 29 27.63 12.42 17.46
C TYR A 29 27.62 10.94 17.87
N GLU A 30 27.23 10.63 19.09
CA GLU A 30 27.19 9.28 19.60
C GLU A 30 25.75 8.84 19.98
N LEU A 31 24.76 9.57 19.52
CA LEU A 31 23.38 9.23 19.78
C LEU A 31 23.05 7.89 19.09
N LYS A 32 22.92 6.86 19.89
CA LYS A 32 22.44 5.55 19.43
C LYS A 32 20.95 5.62 19.29
N HIS A 33 20.46 5.71 18.07
CA HIS A 33 19.06 5.44 17.81
C HIS A 33 18.79 3.96 18.07
N SER A 34 17.70 3.65 18.74
CA SER A 34 17.25 2.27 18.81
C SER A 34 17.08 1.74 17.40
N LYS A 35 17.76 0.66 17.06
CA LYS A 35 17.59 -0.05 15.80
C LYS A 35 16.54 -1.15 15.92
N GLU A 36 15.98 -1.33 17.11
CA GLU A 36 14.95 -2.31 17.34
C GLU A 36 13.64 -1.78 16.79
N ILE A 37 13.20 -2.44 15.73
CA ILE A 37 11.89 -2.22 15.13
C ILE A 37 10.97 -3.28 15.74
N ASP A 38 9.83 -2.87 16.26
CA ASP A 38 8.80 -3.82 16.64
C ASP A 38 8.14 -4.38 15.36
N ASP A 39 8.69 -5.50 14.91
CA ASP A 39 8.22 -6.18 13.69
C ASP A 39 6.77 -6.67 13.82
N GLU A 40 6.28 -6.87 15.03
CA GLU A 40 4.93 -7.36 15.27
C GLU A 40 3.86 -6.37 14.81
N ILE A 41 4.09 -5.08 15.05
CA ILE A 41 3.14 -4.02 14.71
C ILE A 41 3.52 -3.24 13.43
N THR A 42 4.79 -3.16 13.10
CA THR A 42 5.24 -2.34 11.97
C THR A 42 5.18 -3.05 10.62
N ARG A 43 5.37 -4.37 10.61
CA ARG A 43 5.31 -5.18 9.38
C ARG A 43 3.89 -5.61 9.08
N ILE A 44 3.41 -5.25 7.88
CA ILE A 44 2.04 -5.52 7.42
C ILE A 44 1.97 -6.45 6.19
N GLY A 45 3.09 -7.07 5.81
CA GLY A 45 3.12 -8.04 4.71
C GLY A 45 2.43 -9.36 5.05
N PRO A 46 2.28 -10.26 4.06
CA PRO A 46 1.74 -11.61 4.26
C PRO A 46 2.51 -12.36 5.35
N GLY A 47 1.78 -13.05 6.24
CA GLY A 47 2.35 -13.86 7.32
C GLY A 47 2.85 -13.05 8.52
N THR A 48 2.78 -11.73 8.52
CA THR A 48 3.07 -10.90 9.71
C THR A 48 1.83 -10.73 10.58
N LYS A 49 1.98 -10.54 11.89
CA LYS A 49 0.84 -10.44 12.81
C LYS A 49 -0.09 -9.28 12.46
N ALA A 50 0.46 -8.07 12.31
CA ALA A 50 -0.34 -6.91 11.91
C ALA A 50 -0.89 -7.06 10.49
N GLY A 51 -0.12 -7.62 9.55
CA GLY A 51 -0.59 -7.90 8.20
C GLY A 51 -1.79 -8.84 8.18
N GLU A 52 -1.73 -9.94 8.92
CA GLU A 52 -2.85 -10.89 9.04
C GLU A 52 -4.07 -10.28 9.74
N TYR A 53 -3.87 -9.36 10.67
CA TYR A 53 -4.95 -8.61 11.29
C TYR A 53 -5.63 -7.67 10.29
N PHE A 54 -4.85 -6.84 9.59
CA PHE A 54 -5.41 -5.89 8.61
C PHE A 54 -6.13 -6.57 7.45
N ARG A 55 -5.64 -7.73 6.98
CA ARG A 55 -6.30 -8.49 5.91
C ARG A 55 -7.75 -8.90 6.22
N ARG A 56 -8.19 -8.82 7.47
CA ARG A 56 -9.57 -9.16 7.87
C ARG A 56 -10.58 -8.06 7.59
N TYR A 57 -10.13 -6.92 7.06
CA TYR A 57 -10.97 -5.76 6.79
C TYR A 57 -10.94 -5.37 5.32
N TRP A 58 -12.00 -4.69 4.88
CA TRP A 58 -12.03 -4.01 3.59
C TRP A 58 -11.16 -2.75 3.64
N HIS A 59 -10.27 -2.60 2.68
CA HIS A 59 -9.38 -1.44 2.57
C HIS A 59 -9.71 -0.62 1.34
N PRO A 60 -9.83 0.71 1.43
CA PRO A 60 -9.83 1.56 0.25
C PRO A 60 -8.44 1.48 -0.39
N ILE A 61 -8.39 1.10 -1.66
CA ILE A 61 -7.13 0.85 -2.36
C ILE A 61 -6.89 1.80 -3.54
N PHE A 62 -7.95 2.39 -4.08
CA PHE A 62 -7.83 3.25 -5.26
C PHE A 62 -9.04 4.20 -5.38
N ILE A 63 -8.85 5.33 -6.09
CA ILE A 63 -9.94 6.23 -6.48
C ILE A 63 -10.50 5.75 -7.80
N SER A 64 -11.81 5.47 -7.85
CA SER A 64 -12.44 4.85 -9.02
C SER A 64 -12.30 5.68 -10.30
N SER A 65 -12.41 7.00 -10.19
CA SER A 65 -12.27 7.90 -11.35
C SER A 65 -10.85 8.00 -11.90
N GLU A 66 -9.83 7.55 -11.16
CA GLU A 66 -8.45 7.49 -11.63
C GLU A 66 -8.11 6.16 -12.34
N LEU A 67 -8.99 5.16 -12.25
CA LEU A 67 -8.83 3.89 -12.95
C LEU A 67 -9.38 4.01 -14.37
N GLY A 68 -8.47 4.19 -15.32
CA GLY A 68 -8.80 4.21 -16.76
C GLY A 68 -8.88 2.80 -17.37
N ASP A 69 -8.69 2.73 -18.69
CA ASP A 69 -8.77 1.49 -19.46
C ASP A 69 -7.51 0.60 -19.37
N LEU A 70 -6.44 1.12 -18.75
CA LEU A 70 -5.19 0.38 -18.59
C LEU A 70 -5.07 -0.19 -17.18
N PRO A 71 -4.49 -1.41 -17.03
CA PRO A 71 -4.19 -1.97 -15.73
C PRO A 71 -3.20 -1.09 -14.95
N VAL A 72 -3.35 -1.01 -13.64
CA VAL A 72 -2.50 -0.21 -12.75
C VAL A 72 -1.84 -1.13 -11.71
N ALA A 73 -0.51 -1.09 -11.65
CA ALA A 73 0.23 -1.77 -10.60
C ALA A 73 0.09 -1.01 -9.27
N ILE A 74 -0.30 -1.71 -8.22
CA ILE A 74 -0.42 -1.16 -6.86
C ILE A 74 0.26 -2.09 -5.85
N LYS A 75 0.62 -1.54 -4.70
CA LYS A 75 1.17 -2.33 -3.58
C LYS A 75 0.32 -2.13 -2.35
N ILE A 76 -0.32 -3.19 -1.89
CA ILE A 76 -1.23 -3.18 -0.74
C ILE A 76 -0.82 -4.27 0.26
N LEU A 77 -0.69 -3.91 1.52
CA LEU A 77 -0.29 -4.81 2.62
C LEU A 77 0.90 -5.71 2.25
N GLY A 78 1.91 -5.11 1.59
CA GLY A 78 3.14 -5.79 1.18
C GLY A 78 3.04 -6.63 -0.09
N GLU A 79 1.88 -6.75 -0.72
CA GLU A 79 1.69 -7.49 -1.96
C GLU A 79 1.71 -6.59 -3.19
N GLU A 80 2.36 -7.04 -4.25
CA GLU A 80 2.34 -6.41 -5.56
C GLU A 80 1.16 -6.97 -6.37
N LEU A 81 0.23 -6.08 -6.71
CA LEU A 81 -1.03 -6.41 -7.34
C LEU A 81 -1.24 -5.57 -8.59
N VAL A 82 -2.16 -6.00 -9.44
CA VAL A 82 -2.65 -5.23 -10.59
C VAL A 82 -4.15 -5.06 -10.45
N LEU A 83 -4.56 -3.80 -10.41
CA LEU A 83 -5.96 -3.38 -10.45
C LEU A 83 -6.32 -3.05 -11.88
N PHE A 84 -7.45 -3.52 -12.35
CA PHE A 84 -7.96 -3.20 -13.68
C PHE A 84 -9.49 -3.21 -13.69
N ARG A 85 -10.03 -2.59 -14.73
CA ARG A 85 -11.46 -2.71 -15.07
C ARG A 85 -11.53 -3.34 -16.45
N ASP A 86 -12.25 -4.43 -16.57
CA ASP A 86 -12.46 -5.05 -17.88
C ASP A 86 -13.47 -4.27 -18.72
N GLN A 87 -13.63 -4.64 -19.99
CA GLN A 87 -14.55 -3.94 -20.89
C GLN A 87 -16.04 -4.18 -20.57
N SER A 88 -16.35 -5.13 -19.65
CA SER A 88 -17.69 -5.30 -19.09
C SER A 88 -17.89 -4.50 -17.80
N LEU A 89 -16.94 -3.64 -17.43
CA LEU A 89 -16.90 -2.79 -16.27
C LEU A 89 -16.72 -3.54 -14.92
N GLN A 90 -16.33 -4.80 -14.96
CA GLN A 90 -15.99 -5.54 -13.75
C GLN A 90 -14.58 -5.18 -13.26
N LEU A 91 -14.45 -5.03 -11.95
CA LEU A 91 -13.17 -4.78 -11.30
C LEU A 91 -12.45 -6.10 -11.03
N GLY A 92 -11.16 -6.16 -11.40
CA GLY A 92 -10.25 -7.23 -11.06
C GLY A 92 -9.07 -6.70 -10.24
N LEU A 93 -8.72 -7.41 -9.17
CA LEU A 93 -7.51 -7.18 -8.39
C LEU A 93 -6.75 -8.51 -8.30
N VAL A 94 -5.65 -8.61 -9.03
CA VAL A 94 -4.92 -9.87 -9.20
C VAL A 94 -3.45 -9.71 -8.82
N HIS A 95 -2.77 -10.84 -8.58
CA HIS A 95 -1.32 -10.84 -8.42
C HIS A 95 -0.65 -10.26 -9.67
N LYS A 96 0.41 -9.49 -9.45
CA LYS A 96 1.11 -8.76 -10.52
C LYS A 96 1.68 -9.68 -11.60
N HIS A 97 2.16 -10.84 -11.23
CA HIS A 97 2.93 -11.70 -12.12
C HIS A 97 2.11 -12.87 -12.66
N CYS A 98 2.06 -12.99 -13.98
CA CYS A 98 1.44 -14.10 -14.68
C CYS A 98 2.06 -15.44 -14.25
N PRO A 99 1.27 -16.47 -13.85
CA PRO A 99 1.79 -17.74 -13.35
C PRO A 99 2.53 -18.56 -14.41
N HIS A 100 2.41 -18.21 -15.69
CA HIS A 100 3.10 -18.90 -16.78
C HIS A 100 4.62 -18.62 -16.76
N ARG A 101 5.05 -17.35 -16.92
CA ARG A 101 6.45 -16.94 -17.00
C ARG A 101 6.73 -15.61 -16.32
N GLN A 102 5.97 -15.27 -15.30
CA GLN A 102 6.20 -14.11 -14.42
C GLN A 102 6.20 -12.74 -15.13
N ALA A 103 5.62 -12.63 -16.33
CA ALA A 103 5.42 -11.33 -16.96
C ALA A 103 4.45 -10.50 -16.12
N SER A 104 4.71 -9.19 -16.01
CA SER A 104 3.85 -8.29 -15.25
C SER A 104 2.54 -8.04 -16.00
N LEU A 105 1.41 -8.25 -15.31
CA LEU A 105 0.07 -8.00 -15.84
C LEU A 105 -0.29 -6.50 -15.87
N GLU A 106 0.56 -5.62 -15.34
CA GLU A 106 0.38 -4.17 -15.55
C GLU A 106 0.50 -3.76 -17.02
N PHE A 107 1.15 -4.61 -17.84
CA PHE A 107 1.21 -4.48 -19.30
C PHE A 107 0.19 -5.38 -20.01
N GLY A 108 -0.73 -5.96 -19.26
CA GLY A 108 -1.81 -6.79 -19.78
C GLY A 108 -2.83 -6.00 -20.59
N ILE A 109 -3.66 -6.72 -21.30
CA ILE A 109 -4.71 -6.16 -22.14
C ILE A 109 -6.06 -6.48 -21.51
N CYS A 110 -6.79 -5.47 -21.06
CA CYS A 110 -8.16 -5.64 -20.58
C CYS A 110 -9.06 -6.12 -21.71
N GLN A 111 -9.66 -7.27 -21.51
CA GLN A 111 -10.56 -7.91 -22.49
C GLN A 111 -12.02 -7.59 -22.16
N LYS A 112 -12.94 -8.11 -22.98
CA LYS A 112 -14.37 -8.02 -22.68
C LYS A 112 -14.67 -8.61 -21.28
N THR A 113 -13.95 -9.65 -20.91
CA THR A 113 -14.00 -10.30 -19.59
C THR A 113 -12.56 -10.49 -19.14
N GLY A 114 -12.19 -9.91 -17.99
CA GLY A 114 -10.89 -10.10 -17.40
C GLY A 114 -9.70 -9.46 -18.14
N ILE A 115 -8.51 -10.08 -18.02
CA ILE A 115 -7.23 -9.55 -18.51
C ILE A 115 -6.38 -10.61 -19.20
N SER A 116 -5.78 -10.26 -20.33
CA SER A 116 -4.81 -11.11 -21.05
C SER A 116 -3.37 -10.67 -20.80
N CYS A 117 -2.50 -11.62 -20.53
CA CYS A 117 -1.07 -11.38 -20.41
C CYS A 117 -0.48 -10.97 -21.76
N CYS A 118 0.28 -9.87 -21.79
CA CYS A 118 0.89 -9.34 -23.02
C CYS A 118 1.97 -10.27 -23.61
N TYR A 119 2.54 -11.21 -22.80
CA TYR A 119 3.66 -12.02 -23.25
C TYR A 119 3.22 -13.23 -24.08
N HIS A 120 2.27 -14.06 -23.60
CA HIS A 120 1.82 -15.26 -24.30
C HIS A 120 0.29 -15.38 -24.37
N GLY A 121 -0.45 -14.31 -24.09
CA GLY A 121 -1.90 -14.26 -24.24
C GLY A 121 -2.69 -15.10 -23.24
N TRP A 122 -2.09 -15.60 -22.15
CA TRP A 122 -2.87 -16.27 -21.11
C TRP A 122 -3.92 -15.30 -20.58
N HIS A 123 -5.17 -15.74 -20.60
CA HIS A 123 -6.32 -14.91 -20.29
C HIS A 123 -6.94 -15.33 -18.97
N PHE A 124 -7.10 -14.37 -18.07
CA PHE A 124 -7.58 -14.57 -16.71
C PHE A 124 -8.86 -13.77 -16.49
N ASP A 125 -9.80 -14.37 -15.78
CA ASP A 125 -10.98 -13.67 -15.28
C ASP A 125 -10.64 -12.81 -14.06
N VAL A 126 -11.56 -11.96 -13.64
CA VAL A 126 -11.41 -11.08 -12.47
C VAL A 126 -11.21 -11.85 -11.16
N ASP A 127 -11.65 -13.10 -11.09
CA ASP A 127 -11.46 -14.01 -9.95
C ASP A 127 -10.15 -14.83 -10.02
N GLY A 128 -9.30 -14.58 -11.04
CA GLY A 128 -8.04 -15.26 -11.26
C GLY A 128 -8.15 -16.64 -11.91
N SER A 129 -9.35 -17.09 -12.30
CA SER A 129 -9.51 -18.30 -13.09
C SER A 129 -8.97 -18.11 -14.51
N ILE A 130 -8.44 -19.19 -15.10
CA ILE A 130 -7.91 -19.12 -16.46
C ILE A 130 -9.04 -19.37 -17.47
N LEU A 131 -9.28 -18.39 -18.34
CA LEU A 131 -10.24 -18.50 -19.44
C LEU A 131 -9.62 -19.16 -20.67
N GLU A 132 -8.40 -18.71 -21.05
CA GLU A 132 -7.70 -19.20 -22.22
C GLU A 132 -6.20 -19.36 -21.99
N VAL A 133 -5.61 -20.36 -22.63
CA VAL A 133 -4.16 -20.65 -22.62
C VAL A 133 -3.63 -20.84 -24.05
N PRO A 134 -3.53 -19.77 -24.82
CA PRO A 134 -3.07 -19.86 -26.20
C PRO A 134 -1.71 -20.53 -26.32
N GLY A 135 -1.48 -21.26 -27.41
CA GLY A 135 -0.22 -21.97 -27.67
C GLY A 135 -0.04 -23.26 -26.89
N GLN A 136 -0.99 -23.67 -26.04
CA GLN A 136 -0.99 -24.99 -25.43
C GLN A 136 -1.82 -25.98 -26.24
N PRO A 137 -1.36 -27.24 -26.37
CA PRO A 137 -2.16 -28.28 -27.02
C PRO A 137 -3.54 -28.41 -26.37
N GLU A 138 -4.57 -28.61 -27.18
CA GLU A 138 -5.98 -28.62 -26.74
C GLU A 138 -6.21 -29.61 -25.57
N HIS A 139 -5.62 -30.81 -25.66
CA HIS A 139 -5.75 -31.82 -24.63
C HIS A 139 -5.11 -31.47 -23.27
N THR A 140 -4.25 -30.45 -23.22
CA THR A 140 -3.61 -29.99 -21.98
C THR A 140 -4.28 -28.74 -21.38
N GLN A 141 -5.10 -28.04 -22.14
CA GLN A 141 -5.71 -26.77 -21.71
C GLN A 141 -6.59 -26.95 -20.48
N ASP A 142 -7.46 -27.95 -20.48
CA ASP A 142 -8.35 -28.23 -19.34
C ASP A 142 -7.58 -28.59 -18.07
N PHE A 143 -6.52 -29.35 -18.21
CA PHE A 143 -5.65 -29.68 -17.08
C PHE A 143 -5.01 -28.40 -16.49
N ILE A 144 -4.48 -27.51 -17.35
CA ILE A 144 -3.87 -26.24 -16.92
C ILE A 144 -4.90 -25.38 -16.22
N LYS A 145 -6.10 -25.20 -16.81
CA LYS A 145 -7.18 -24.40 -16.24
C LYS A 145 -7.65 -24.90 -14.87
N GLN A 146 -7.57 -26.21 -14.63
CA GLN A 146 -7.94 -26.79 -13.33
C GLN A 146 -6.83 -26.68 -12.27
N LYS A 147 -5.58 -26.69 -12.68
CA LYS A 147 -4.43 -26.78 -11.76
C LYS A 147 -3.73 -25.46 -11.50
N VAL A 148 -3.83 -24.51 -12.41
CA VAL A 148 -3.18 -23.20 -12.30
C VAL A 148 -4.25 -22.13 -12.09
N ARG A 149 -3.98 -21.21 -11.16
CA ARG A 149 -4.79 -20.03 -10.93
C ARG A 149 -3.89 -18.83 -10.74
N LEU A 150 -4.37 -17.68 -11.13
CA LEU A 150 -3.81 -16.40 -10.74
C LEU A 150 -4.42 -16.01 -9.39
N GLY A 151 -3.60 -15.55 -8.44
CA GLY A 151 -4.13 -15.02 -7.19
C GLY A 151 -4.99 -13.79 -7.47
N ALA A 152 -6.17 -13.73 -6.83
CA ALA A 152 -7.10 -12.62 -6.99
C ALA A 152 -7.79 -12.30 -5.66
N TYR A 153 -8.23 -11.06 -5.51
CA TYR A 153 -8.88 -10.55 -4.31
C TYR A 153 -10.22 -9.91 -4.63
N PRO A 154 -11.25 -10.12 -3.79
CA PRO A 154 -12.53 -9.47 -3.93
C PRO A 154 -12.40 -7.95 -3.89
N THR A 155 -13.10 -7.28 -4.78
CA THR A 155 -13.19 -5.84 -4.88
C THR A 155 -14.63 -5.36 -4.68
N HIS A 156 -14.78 -4.15 -4.21
CA HIS A 156 -16.08 -3.47 -4.08
C HIS A 156 -15.92 -1.98 -4.37
N GLU A 157 -16.78 -1.43 -5.20
CA GLU A 157 -16.79 0.00 -5.50
C GLU A 157 -17.90 0.69 -4.70
N PHE A 158 -17.52 1.74 -3.96
CA PHE A 158 -18.48 2.49 -3.15
C PHE A 158 -18.07 3.96 -3.07
N LYS A 159 -19.00 4.86 -3.40
CA LYS A 159 -18.83 6.32 -3.30
C LYS A 159 -17.52 6.86 -3.92
N GLY A 160 -17.15 6.34 -5.09
CA GLY A 160 -15.96 6.77 -5.83
C GLY A 160 -14.64 6.15 -5.36
N LEU A 161 -14.68 5.27 -4.37
CA LEU A 161 -13.53 4.49 -3.91
C LEU A 161 -13.67 3.03 -4.31
N ILE A 162 -12.54 2.41 -4.66
CA ILE A 162 -12.43 0.96 -4.85
C ILE A 162 -11.82 0.38 -3.57
N PHE A 163 -12.51 -0.59 -3.01
CA PHE A 163 -12.09 -1.35 -1.83
C PHE A 163 -11.67 -2.75 -2.22
N ALA A 164 -10.77 -3.34 -1.43
CA ALA A 164 -10.39 -4.74 -1.55
C ALA A 164 -10.38 -5.44 -0.19
N TYR A 165 -10.69 -6.73 -0.22
CA TYR A 165 -10.52 -7.63 0.92
C TYR A 165 -9.40 -8.62 0.61
N LEU A 166 -8.32 -8.60 1.42
CA LEU A 166 -7.12 -9.39 1.18
C LEU A 166 -6.99 -10.63 2.09
N GLY A 167 -8.01 -10.90 2.89
CA GLY A 167 -8.01 -12.03 3.82
C GLY A 167 -8.55 -13.34 3.21
N PRO A 168 -8.63 -14.40 4.02
CA PRO A 168 -9.21 -15.66 3.60
C PRO A 168 -10.68 -15.49 3.16
N ILE A 169 -11.01 -16.02 2.00
CA ILE A 169 -12.30 -15.79 1.36
C ILE A 169 -13.49 -16.30 2.21
N GLU A 170 -13.28 -17.39 2.93
CA GLU A 170 -14.29 -17.98 3.82
C GLU A 170 -14.57 -17.14 5.08
N LYS A 171 -13.73 -16.15 5.34
CA LYS A 171 -13.87 -15.19 6.45
C LYS A 171 -14.17 -13.77 5.97
N LYS A 172 -14.44 -13.61 4.68
CA LYS A 172 -14.77 -12.30 4.12
C LYS A 172 -16.01 -11.74 4.77
N PRO A 173 -15.94 -10.59 5.47
CA PRO A 173 -17.13 -9.94 6.02
C PRO A 173 -17.97 -9.32 4.89
N GLU A 174 -19.22 -9.07 5.17
CA GLU A 174 -20.01 -8.18 4.34
C GLU A 174 -19.32 -6.81 4.25
N PHE A 175 -19.54 -6.12 3.14
CA PHE A 175 -19.03 -4.75 3.01
C PHE A 175 -19.73 -3.87 4.04
N PRO A 176 -19.00 -3.13 4.89
CA PRO A 176 -19.63 -2.34 5.94
C PRO A 176 -20.47 -1.21 5.36
N ASN A 177 -21.65 -1.01 5.93
CA ASN A 177 -22.47 0.15 5.61
C ASN A 177 -21.96 1.35 6.41
N TYR A 178 -21.25 2.25 5.72
CA TYR A 178 -20.76 3.50 6.31
C TYR A 178 -21.87 4.57 6.20
N ASP A 179 -22.71 4.66 7.20
CA ASP A 179 -23.78 5.68 7.27
C ASP A 179 -23.26 7.11 7.15
N SER A 180 -22.05 7.35 7.67
CA SER A 180 -21.32 8.63 7.54
C SER A 180 -20.97 9.02 6.10
N LEU A 181 -21.07 8.09 5.15
CA LEU A 181 -20.82 8.34 3.73
C LEU A 181 -22.11 8.36 2.90
N ASP A 182 -23.28 8.19 3.52
CA ASP A 182 -24.56 8.08 2.84
C ASP A 182 -25.53 9.20 3.26
N PHE A 183 -25.11 10.44 3.09
CA PHE A 183 -25.97 11.61 3.32
C PHE A 183 -26.68 12.05 2.05
N ASP A 184 -27.98 12.25 2.16
CA ASP A 184 -28.80 12.80 1.07
C ASP A 184 -28.34 14.21 0.68
N GLY A 185 -28.21 14.44 -0.62
CA GLY A 185 -27.83 15.74 -1.18
C GLY A 185 -26.36 16.13 -1.03
N MET A 186 -25.50 15.22 -0.59
CA MET A 186 -24.04 15.43 -0.55
C MET A 186 -23.35 14.67 -1.68
N GLU A 187 -22.42 15.33 -2.35
CA GLU A 187 -21.47 14.71 -3.26
C GLU A 187 -20.20 14.35 -2.48
N MET A 188 -19.82 13.07 -2.55
CA MET A 188 -18.59 12.57 -1.95
C MET A 188 -17.45 12.66 -2.96
N VAL A 189 -16.43 13.45 -2.65
CA VAL A 189 -15.24 13.60 -3.48
C VAL A 189 -14.07 12.89 -2.78
N PRO A 190 -13.71 11.68 -3.22
CA PRO A 190 -12.58 10.97 -2.64
C PRO A 190 -11.26 11.64 -3.02
N TYR A 191 -10.33 11.65 -2.09
CA TYR A 191 -8.95 12.10 -2.33
C TYR A 191 -7.96 11.16 -1.65
N LYS A 192 -6.70 11.19 -2.10
CA LYS A 192 -5.60 10.44 -1.47
C LYS A 192 -4.46 11.38 -1.10
N ALA A 193 -3.84 11.13 0.04
CA ALA A 193 -2.63 11.81 0.49
C ALA A 193 -1.57 10.75 0.82
N PRO A 194 -0.57 10.54 -0.06
CA PRO A 194 0.51 9.59 0.20
C PRO A 194 1.48 10.15 1.26
N PHE A 195 1.90 9.27 2.16
CA PHE A 195 2.93 9.54 3.16
C PHE A 195 4.03 8.47 3.04
N ASP A 196 5.25 8.90 2.79
CA ASP A 196 6.41 8.00 2.65
C ASP A 196 6.95 7.55 4.02
N CYS A 197 6.08 6.91 4.81
CA CYS A 197 6.43 6.41 6.12
C CYS A 197 5.65 5.13 6.46
N ASN A 198 5.99 4.49 7.57
CA ASN A 198 5.22 3.37 8.08
C ASN A 198 3.82 3.82 8.50
N TRP A 199 2.81 2.99 8.28
CA TRP A 199 1.41 3.25 8.63
C TRP A 199 1.22 3.70 10.09
N LEU A 200 2.03 3.15 11.01
CA LEU A 200 1.95 3.46 12.44
C LEU A 200 2.31 4.93 12.72
N GLN A 201 3.23 5.51 11.95
CA GLN A 201 3.57 6.95 12.08
C GLN A 201 2.43 7.86 11.65
N VAL A 202 1.66 7.45 10.64
CA VAL A 202 0.45 8.20 10.23
C VAL A 202 -0.61 8.12 11.34
N LEU A 203 -0.80 6.92 11.92
CA LEU A 203 -1.75 6.73 13.00
C LEU A 203 -1.37 7.56 14.25
N ASP A 204 -0.09 7.55 14.63
CA ASP A 204 0.44 8.31 15.78
C ASP A 204 0.24 9.83 15.64
N ALA A 205 0.17 10.34 14.43
CA ALA A 205 -0.07 11.76 14.17
C ALA A 205 -1.56 12.17 14.27
N ILE A 206 -2.49 11.22 14.31
CA ILE A 206 -3.94 11.47 14.29
C ILE A 206 -4.57 11.31 15.67
N VAL A 207 -3.91 10.61 16.58
CA VAL A 207 -4.42 10.25 17.93
C VAL A 207 -4.09 11.31 18.99
#